data_ea3494434e6f0fc4353d5d139f1fd540
#
_entry.id   ea3494434e6f0fc4353d5d139f1fd540
#
_cell.length_a   1.000
_cell.length_b   1.000
_cell.length_c   1.000
_cell.angle_alpha   90.00
_cell.angle_beta   90.00
_cell.angle_gamma   90.00
#
_symmetry.space_group_name_H-M   'P 1'
#
loop_
_entity.id
_entity.type
_entity.pdbx_description
1 polymer ?
#
loop_
_entity_poly.entity_id
_entity_poly.type
_entity_poly.pdbx_seq_one_letter_code
_entity_poly.pdbx_strand_id
1 'polypeptide(L)'
;MSGQKQYPKTYRFSPNPTGKPYQPDPANKERDLETARRIQRRLLFPKFGFLTGFLPLLIAMVYEKLTGGPVSEGFIIFGFCYVFTVWPLAIGLTLLFGSCPYCHKTQGLNGRVYTLTGREISTSRGVSPFITKCIRCGAPLSVKEVEAAYRRLEEQEKAT
;
A
#
# COMPACT_ATOMS: atom_id res chain seq x y z
N MET A 1 -41.19 -2.32 -15.46
CA MET A 1 -40.61 -2.07 -14.12
C MET A 1 -39.11 -2.30 -14.22
N SER A 2 -38.34 -1.22 -14.45
CA SER A 2 -36.88 -1.27 -14.58
C SER A 2 -36.27 -1.19 -13.19
N GLY A 3 -35.81 -2.32 -12.67
CA GLY A 3 -35.05 -2.35 -11.43
C GLY A 3 -33.72 -1.62 -11.60
N GLN A 4 -33.63 -0.39 -11.11
CA GLN A 4 -32.36 0.29 -10.96
C GLN A 4 -31.47 -0.54 -10.05
N LYS A 5 -30.44 -1.17 -10.62
CA LYS A 5 -29.35 -1.79 -9.85
C LYS A 5 -28.67 -0.66 -9.06
N GLN A 6 -29.02 -0.55 -7.81
CA GLN A 6 -28.42 0.36 -6.84
C GLN A 6 -26.99 -0.12 -6.57
N TYR A 7 -26.01 0.47 -7.27
CA TYR A 7 -24.60 0.18 -7.04
C TYR A 7 -24.23 0.74 -5.67
N PRO A 8 -23.67 -0.06 -4.76
CA PRO A 8 -23.28 0.43 -3.45
C PRO A 8 -22.19 1.50 -3.62
N LYS A 9 -22.44 2.70 -3.11
CA LYS A 9 -21.51 3.85 -3.09
C LYS A 9 -20.25 3.59 -2.24
N THR A 10 -20.19 2.50 -1.53
CA THR A 10 -19.02 2.09 -0.76
C THR A 10 -18.19 1.16 -1.63
N TYR A 11 -16.95 1.56 -1.88
CA TYR A 11 -15.93 0.72 -2.50
C TYR A 11 -15.73 -0.54 -1.65
N ARG A 12 -16.55 -1.54 -1.88
CA ARG A 12 -16.29 -2.87 -1.33
C ARG A 12 -15.03 -3.41 -2.00
N PHE A 13 -14.02 -3.67 -1.19
CA PHE A 13 -12.91 -4.48 -1.63
C PHE A 13 -13.50 -5.77 -2.21
N SER A 14 -13.26 -5.99 -3.48
CA SER A 14 -13.63 -7.27 -4.05
C SER A 14 -12.83 -8.33 -3.32
N PRO A 15 -13.48 -9.34 -2.78
CA PRO A 15 -12.78 -10.51 -2.31
C PRO A 15 -11.88 -11.00 -3.46
N ASN A 16 -10.83 -11.71 -3.10
CA ASN A 16 -9.88 -12.38 -4.00
C ASN A 16 -10.58 -12.77 -5.32
N PRO A 17 -10.02 -12.45 -6.50
CA PRO A 17 -10.57 -12.89 -7.78
C PRO A 17 -10.69 -14.43 -7.90
N THR A 18 -10.00 -15.20 -7.05
CA THR A 18 -10.19 -16.64 -6.90
C THR A 18 -11.36 -16.97 -5.95
N GLY A 19 -12.03 -15.97 -5.40
CA GLY A 19 -13.17 -16.15 -4.50
C GLY A 19 -12.82 -16.64 -3.09
N LYS A 20 -11.57 -16.96 -2.81
CA LYS A 20 -11.13 -17.49 -1.51
C LYS A 20 -10.41 -16.40 -0.70
N PRO A 21 -10.98 -15.91 0.42
CA PRO A 21 -10.24 -15.06 1.34
C PRO A 21 -9.06 -15.84 1.94
N TYR A 22 -8.02 -15.11 2.33
CA TYR A 22 -6.93 -15.72 3.08
C TYR A 22 -7.46 -16.27 4.41
N GLN A 23 -7.13 -17.52 4.70
CA GLN A 23 -7.42 -18.17 5.98
C GLN A 23 -6.08 -18.53 6.62
N PRO A 24 -5.83 -18.08 7.87
CA PRO A 24 -4.63 -18.47 8.59
C PRO A 24 -4.70 -19.96 8.96
N ASP A 25 -3.61 -20.67 8.75
CA ASP A 25 -3.44 -22.07 9.11
C ASP A 25 -2.32 -22.17 10.15
N PRO A 26 -2.55 -22.72 11.35
CA PRO A 26 -1.55 -22.83 12.41
C PRO A 26 -0.24 -23.42 11.95
N ALA A 27 -0.27 -24.39 11.05
CA ALA A 27 0.91 -25.06 10.50
C ALA A 27 1.79 -24.12 9.65
N ASN A 28 1.24 -23.02 9.15
CA ASN A 28 1.93 -22.08 8.25
C ASN A 28 2.40 -20.79 8.94
N LYS A 29 2.26 -20.66 10.26
CA LYS A 29 2.58 -19.43 11.01
C LYS A 29 3.99 -18.89 10.73
N GLU A 30 5.00 -19.74 10.81
CA GLU A 30 6.40 -19.33 10.55
C GLU A 30 6.63 -18.89 9.12
N ARG A 31 6.08 -19.61 8.15
CA ARG A 31 6.14 -19.29 6.74
C ARG A 31 5.51 -17.93 6.44
N ASP A 32 4.38 -17.65 7.07
CA ASP A 32 3.68 -16.37 6.90
C ASP A 32 4.44 -15.21 7.54
N LEU A 33 5.08 -15.43 8.70
CA LEU A 33 5.97 -14.47 9.34
C LEU A 33 7.20 -14.17 8.46
N GLU A 34 7.84 -15.19 7.91
CA GLU A 34 8.98 -15.01 7.02
C GLU A 34 8.57 -14.27 5.74
N THR A 35 7.44 -14.64 5.16
CA THR A 35 6.89 -13.98 3.97
C THR A 35 6.60 -12.50 4.23
N ALA A 36 5.98 -12.18 5.37
CA ALA A 36 5.72 -10.81 5.79
C ALA A 36 7.03 -10.02 5.98
N ARG A 37 8.04 -10.58 6.64
CA ARG A 37 9.36 -9.95 6.80
C ARG A 37 10.02 -9.68 5.44
N ARG A 38 9.97 -10.63 4.51
CA ARG A 38 10.53 -10.50 3.16
C ARG A 38 9.87 -9.37 2.38
N ILE A 39 8.54 -9.25 2.43
CA ILE A 39 7.80 -8.17 1.79
C ILE A 39 8.17 -6.82 2.40
N GLN A 40 8.16 -6.72 3.73
CA GLN A 40 8.49 -5.47 4.43
C GLN A 40 9.92 -5.01 4.14
N ARG A 41 10.88 -5.94 4.01
CA ARG A 41 12.26 -5.62 3.59
C ARG A 41 12.31 -5.10 2.16
N ARG A 42 11.57 -5.70 1.21
CA ARG A 42 11.51 -5.22 -0.18
C ARG A 42 10.88 -3.84 -0.29
N LEU A 43 9.93 -3.53 0.58
CA LEU A 43 9.27 -2.23 0.63
C LEU A 43 10.04 -1.18 1.46
N LEU A 44 11.17 -1.54 2.07
CA LEU A 44 11.95 -0.60 2.89
C LEU A 44 12.46 0.58 2.06
N PHE A 45 13.02 0.29 0.90
CA PHE A 45 13.56 1.32 0.00
C PHE A 45 12.48 2.28 -0.52
N PRO A 46 11.34 1.82 -1.07
CA PRO A 46 10.24 2.72 -1.41
C PRO A 46 9.68 3.50 -0.22
N LYS A 47 9.60 2.91 0.97
CA LYS A 47 9.18 3.64 2.19
C LYS A 47 10.13 4.80 2.51
N PHE A 48 11.43 4.53 2.44
CA PHE A 48 12.43 5.55 2.68
C PHE A 48 12.35 6.67 1.62
N GLY A 49 12.25 6.34 0.34
CA GLY A 49 12.06 7.31 -0.73
C GLY A 49 10.80 8.15 -0.56
N PHE A 50 9.71 7.55 -0.11
CA PHE A 50 8.46 8.26 0.16
C PHE A 50 8.60 9.27 1.32
N LEU A 51 9.27 8.86 2.40
CA LEU A 51 9.50 9.71 3.58
C LEU A 51 10.48 10.84 3.30
N THR A 52 11.55 10.55 2.57
CA THR A 52 12.59 11.56 2.27
C THR A 52 12.23 12.46 1.11
N GLY A 53 11.24 12.09 0.30
CA GLY A 53 10.85 12.87 -0.88
C GLY A 53 10.50 14.33 -0.58
N PHE A 54 9.94 14.62 0.59
CA PHE A 54 9.63 15.99 1.03
C PHE A 54 10.76 16.70 1.78
N LEU A 55 11.84 16.00 2.09
CA LEU A 55 12.91 16.53 2.94
C LEU A 55 13.53 17.84 2.40
N PRO A 56 13.87 17.97 1.10
CA PRO A 56 14.41 19.21 0.59
C PRO A 56 13.46 20.41 0.74
N LEU A 57 12.16 20.18 0.54
CA LEU A 57 11.15 21.23 0.72
C LEU A 57 11.00 21.65 2.17
N LEU A 58 11.02 20.69 3.09
CA LEU A 58 10.98 20.98 4.53
C LEU A 58 12.23 21.78 4.96
N ILE A 59 13.41 21.39 4.48
CA ILE A 59 14.67 22.10 4.76
C ILE A 59 14.59 23.53 4.21
N ALA A 60 14.08 23.73 2.99
CA ALA A 60 13.91 25.05 2.40
C ALA A 60 13.00 25.94 3.26
N MET A 61 11.83 25.43 3.68
CA MET A 61 10.89 26.16 4.53
C MET A 61 11.48 26.54 5.89
N VAL A 62 12.22 25.62 6.52
CA VAL A 62 12.86 25.85 7.81
C VAL A 62 13.98 26.89 7.67
N TYR A 63 14.79 26.79 6.61
CA TYR A 63 15.87 27.72 6.33
C TYR A 63 15.34 29.16 6.15
N GLU A 64 14.31 29.34 5.33
CA GLU A 64 13.67 30.63 5.11
C GLU A 64 13.13 31.24 6.40
N LYS A 65 12.49 30.43 7.24
CA LYS A 65 11.98 30.88 8.55
C LYS A 65 13.08 31.27 9.54
N LEU A 66 14.20 30.57 9.55
CA LEU A 66 15.29 30.81 10.49
C LEU A 66 16.19 31.97 10.07
N THR A 67 16.45 32.13 8.79
CA THR A 67 17.39 33.16 8.27
C THR A 67 16.71 34.44 7.83
N GLY A 68 15.37 34.40 7.58
CA GLY A 68 14.63 35.50 7.00
C GLY A 68 15.03 35.85 5.56
N GLY A 69 15.94 35.07 4.97
CA GLY A 69 16.44 35.27 3.63
C GLY A 69 15.90 34.23 2.63
N PRO A 70 15.87 34.58 1.34
CA PRO A 70 15.42 33.66 0.30
C PRO A 70 16.35 32.46 0.18
N VAL A 71 15.79 31.29 -0.09
CA VAL A 71 16.53 30.07 -0.40
C VAL A 71 17.25 30.27 -1.74
N SER A 72 18.49 29.79 -1.86
CA SER A 72 19.25 29.89 -3.11
C SER A 72 18.54 29.16 -4.25
N GLU A 73 18.53 29.72 -5.45
CA GLU A 73 17.94 29.12 -6.66
C GLU A 73 18.47 27.72 -6.92
N GLY A 74 19.77 27.50 -6.73
CA GLY A 74 20.38 26.18 -6.89
C GLY A 74 19.80 25.13 -5.94
N PHE A 75 19.47 25.49 -4.71
CA PHE A 75 18.83 24.57 -3.77
C PHE A 75 17.39 24.27 -4.17
N ILE A 76 16.66 25.25 -4.68
CA ILE A 76 15.29 25.03 -5.18
C ILE A 76 15.30 24.08 -6.38
N ILE A 77 16.19 24.30 -7.35
CA ILE A 77 16.34 23.43 -8.52
C ILE A 77 16.71 22.01 -8.07
N PHE A 78 17.68 21.87 -7.16
CA PHE A 78 18.04 20.57 -6.59
C PHE A 78 16.83 19.88 -5.92
N GLY A 79 16.06 20.60 -5.12
CA GLY A 79 14.86 20.09 -4.47
C GLY A 79 13.82 19.56 -5.46
N PHE A 80 13.56 20.31 -6.53
CA PHE A 80 12.67 19.86 -7.60
C PHE A 80 13.21 18.59 -8.30
N CYS A 81 14.46 18.60 -8.73
CA CYS A 81 15.08 17.43 -9.37
C CYS A 81 15.01 16.20 -8.45
N TYR A 82 15.26 16.37 -7.15
CA TYR A 82 15.19 15.31 -6.16
C TYR A 82 13.78 14.74 -6.06
N VAL A 83 12.75 15.58 -5.87
CA VAL A 83 11.37 15.15 -5.75
C VAL A 83 10.92 14.42 -7.02
N PHE A 84 11.18 15.00 -8.20
CA PHE A 84 10.78 14.43 -9.48
C PHE A 84 11.54 13.14 -9.85
N THR A 85 12.65 12.85 -9.19
CA THR A 85 13.40 11.60 -9.40
C THR A 85 13.02 10.56 -8.36
N VAL A 86 13.06 10.92 -7.07
CA VAL A 86 12.89 9.96 -5.96
C VAL A 86 11.45 9.47 -5.84
N TRP A 87 10.47 10.34 -6.03
CA TRP A 87 9.07 9.96 -5.92
C TRP A 87 8.60 9.01 -7.01
N PRO A 88 8.80 9.29 -8.31
CA PRO A 88 8.42 8.32 -9.35
C PRO A 88 9.15 7.00 -9.20
N LEU A 89 10.42 7.02 -8.77
CA LEU A 89 11.17 5.81 -8.48
C LEU A 89 10.55 5.02 -7.32
N ALA A 90 10.22 5.67 -6.20
CA ALA A 90 9.57 5.04 -5.06
C ALA A 90 8.20 4.47 -5.43
N ILE A 91 7.41 5.18 -6.24
CA ILE A 91 6.13 4.70 -6.76
C ILE A 91 6.35 3.47 -7.66
N GLY A 92 7.27 3.54 -8.61
CA GLY A 92 7.60 2.43 -9.52
C GLY A 92 8.04 1.18 -8.75
N LEU A 93 8.93 1.33 -7.79
CA LEU A 93 9.38 0.23 -6.93
C LEU A 93 8.24 -0.33 -6.06
N THR A 94 7.34 0.53 -5.58
CA THR A 94 6.16 0.07 -4.82
C THR A 94 5.23 -0.76 -5.72
N LEU A 95 5.04 -0.38 -6.96
CA LEU A 95 4.24 -1.15 -7.93
C LEU A 95 4.89 -2.49 -8.25
N LEU A 96 6.21 -2.52 -8.45
CA LEU A 96 6.95 -3.73 -8.77
C LEU A 96 7.01 -4.71 -7.59
N PHE A 97 7.31 -4.22 -6.39
CA PHE A 97 7.53 -5.06 -5.21
C PHE A 97 6.29 -5.22 -4.32
N GLY A 98 5.28 -4.38 -4.51
CA GLY A 98 4.04 -4.40 -3.73
C GLY A 98 3.01 -5.44 -4.17
N SER A 99 3.41 -6.48 -4.89
CA SER A 99 2.52 -7.60 -5.23
C SER A 99 2.31 -8.53 -4.03
N CYS A 100 1.07 -9.00 -3.87
CA CYS A 100 0.74 -9.96 -2.83
C CYS A 100 1.24 -11.36 -3.20
N PRO A 101 1.99 -12.07 -2.33
CA PRO A 101 2.48 -13.42 -2.62
C PRO A 101 1.37 -14.48 -2.63
N TYR A 102 0.22 -14.20 -2.01
CA TYR A 102 -0.89 -15.14 -1.92
C TYR A 102 -1.87 -15.05 -3.10
N CYS A 103 -2.16 -13.85 -3.59
CA CYS A 103 -3.08 -13.65 -4.71
C CYS A 103 -2.42 -13.09 -5.97
N HIS A 104 -1.12 -12.82 -5.96
CA HIS A 104 -0.29 -12.32 -7.07
C HIS A 104 -0.78 -11.01 -7.71
N LYS A 105 -1.61 -10.24 -6.99
CA LYS A 105 -2.11 -8.94 -7.48
C LYS A 105 -1.33 -7.79 -6.88
N THR A 106 -1.08 -6.77 -7.71
CA THR A 106 -0.43 -5.53 -7.27
C THR A 106 -1.35 -4.73 -6.35
N GLN A 107 -0.80 -4.20 -5.27
CA GLN A 107 -1.55 -3.41 -4.30
C GLN A 107 -1.79 -1.97 -4.75
N GLY A 108 -0.97 -1.46 -5.66
CA GLY A 108 -1.10 -0.10 -6.18
C GLY A 108 -2.35 0.12 -7.05
N LEU A 109 -2.87 -0.94 -7.67
CA LEU A 109 -4.11 -0.90 -8.47
C LEU A 109 -5.28 -1.44 -7.65
N ASN A 110 -5.67 -0.72 -6.63
CA ASN A 110 -6.65 -1.14 -5.63
C ASN A 110 -8.03 -0.51 -5.79
N GLY A 111 -8.17 0.46 -6.67
CA GLY A 111 -9.44 1.08 -7.01
C GLY A 111 -10.16 0.32 -8.12
N ARG A 112 -11.50 0.38 -8.09
CA ARG A 112 -12.36 -0.13 -9.15
C ARG A 112 -13.38 0.94 -9.51
N VAL A 113 -13.49 1.22 -10.77
CA VAL A 113 -14.51 2.12 -11.31
C VAL A 113 -15.32 1.36 -12.35
N TYR A 114 -16.63 1.45 -12.24
CA TYR A 114 -17.52 0.91 -13.27
C TYR A 114 -17.80 2.00 -14.30
N THR A 115 -17.54 1.71 -15.55
CA THR A 115 -17.91 2.60 -16.66
C THR A 115 -19.42 2.61 -16.83
N LEU A 116 -19.93 3.62 -17.55
CA LEU A 116 -21.36 3.71 -17.94
C LEU A 116 -21.85 2.45 -18.67
N THR A 117 -20.94 1.71 -19.33
CA THR A 117 -21.21 0.44 -19.99
C THR A 117 -21.17 -0.76 -19.03
N GLY A 118 -20.99 -0.55 -17.72
CA GLY A 118 -20.89 -1.61 -16.73
C GLY A 118 -19.56 -2.35 -16.69
N ARG A 119 -18.58 -1.92 -17.49
CA ARG A 119 -17.25 -2.54 -17.51
C ARG A 119 -16.42 -2.11 -16.31
N GLU A 120 -15.85 -3.07 -15.63
CA GLU A 120 -14.98 -2.81 -14.49
C GLU A 120 -13.57 -2.40 -14.96
N ILE A 121 -13.11 -1.25 -14.51
CA ILE A 121 -11.75 -0.76 -14.75
C ILE A 121 -11.01 -0.67 -13.40
N SER A 122 -9.81 -1.22 -13.35
CA SER A 122 -8.91 -1.05 -12.22
C SER A 122 -8.30 0.35 -12.25
N THR A 123 -8.42 1.07 -11.14
CA THR A 123 -7.82 2.40 -10.97
C THR A 123 -6.86 2.41 -9.79
N SER A 124 -5.91 3.33 -9.79
CA SER A 124 -5.07 3.58 -8.62
C SER A 124 -5.80 4.52 -7.67
N ARG A 125 -5.88 4.14 -6.38
CA ARG A 125 -6.32 4.99 -5.27
C ARG A 125 -5.17 5.68 -4.57
N GLY A 126 -4.05 5.74 -5.21
CA GLY A 126 -2.78 6.12 -4.63
C GLY A 126 -1.91 4.90 -4.35
N VAL A 127 -0.63 5.07 -4.62
CA VAL A 127 0.38 4.05 -4.37
C VAL A 127 1.06 4.38 -3.06
N SER A 128 0.95 3.48 -2.08
CA SER A 128 1.60 3.65 -0.78
C SER A 128 2.49 2.44 -0.50
N PRO A 129 3.75 2.64 -0.08
CA PRO A 129 4.62 1.54 0.32
C PRO A 129 4.30 0.99 1.72
N PHE A 130 3.37 1.62 2.46
CA PHE A 130 2.98 1.24 3.82
C PHE A 130 1.87 0.17 3.84
N ILE A 131 2.10 -0.91 3.10
CA ILE A 131 1.14 -2.00 2.96
C ILE A 131 1.29 -2.97 4.14
N THR A 132 0.23 -3.15 4.93
CA THR A 132 0.20 -4.08 6.07
C THR A 132 -0.67 -5.30 5.81
N LYS A 133 -1.71 -5.14 4.97
CA LYS A 133 -2.64 -6.20 4.55
C LYS A 133 -2.86 -6.16 3.05
N CYS A 134 -3.11 -7.30 2.46
CA CYS A 134 -3.56 -7.34 1.09
C CYS A 134 -5.01 -6.84 0.99
N ILE A 135 -5.20 -5.85 0.13
CA ILE A 135 -6.51 -5.24 -0.10
C ILE A 135 -7.49 -6.21 -0.77
N ARG A 136 -6.98 -7.21 -1.48
CA ARG A 136 -7.78 -8.13 -2.29
C ARG A 136 -8.14 -9.43 -1.58
N CYS A 137 -7.16 -10.12 -0.99
CA CYS A 137 -7.38 -11.40 -0.32
C CYS A 137 -7.38 -11.30 1.21
N GLY A 138 -7.08 -10.13 1.78
CA GLY A 138 -7.00 -9.94 3.23
C GLY A 138 -5.75 -10.53 3.88
N ALA A 139 -4.83 -11.13 3.12
CA ALA A 139 -3.63 -11.74 3.67
C ALA A 139 -2.77 -10.72 4.42
N PRO A 140 -2.23 -11.07 5.59
CA PRO A 140 -1.35 -10.21 6.36
C PRO A 140 0.02 -10.10 5.67
N LEU A 141 0.50 -8.87 5.48
CA LEU A 141 1.75 -8.55 4.79
C LEU A 141 2.77 -7.88 5.71
N SER A 142 2.46 -7.80 7.01
CA SER A 142 3.38 -7.32 8.04
C SER A 142 3.38 -8.27 9.23
N VAL A 143 4.48 -8.34 9.95
CA VAL A 143 4.64 -9.23 11.13
C VAL A 143 3.52 -8.99 12.15
N LYS A 144 3.23 -7.74 12.45
CA LYS A 144 2.16 -7.36 13.39
C LYS A 144 0.78 -7.88 12.98
N GLU A 145 0.47 -7.87 11.68
CA GLU A 145 -0.81 -8.36 11.19
C GLU A 145 -0.89 -9.88 11.12
N VAL A 146 0.25 -10.55 10.87
CA VAL A 146 0.34 -12.02 10.99
C VAL A 146 0.06 -12.43 12.42
N GLU A 147 0.78 -11.87 13.40
CA GLU A 147 0.58 -12.17 14.82
C GLU A 147 -0.86 -11.90 15.28
N ALA A 148 -1.45 -10.79 14.81
CA ALA A 148 -2.84 -10.46 15.12
C ALA A 148 -3.84 -11.46 14.51
N ALA A 149 -3.57 -11.97 13.29
CA ALA A 149 -4.41 -12.96 12.64
C ALA A 149 -4.38 -14.30 13.38
N TYR A 150 -3.20 -14.76 13.77
CA TYR A 150 -3.04 -16.03 14.50
C TYR A 150 -3.56 -15.95 15.93
N ARG A 151 -3.40 -14.83 16.61
CA ARG A 151 -4.02 -14.63 17.94
C ARG A 151 -5.55 -14.73 17.89
N ARG A 152 -6.20 -14.14 16.87
CA ARG A 152 -7.65 -14.28 16.70
C ARG A 152 -8.06 -15.73 16.45
N LEU A 153 -7.27 -16.49 15.73
CA LEU A 153 -7.51 -17.90 15.50
C LEU A 153 -7.46 -18.69 16.83
N GLU A 154 -6.40 -18.47 17.62
CA GLU A 154 -6.25 -19.09 18.95
C GLU A 154 -7.40 -18.71 19.93
N GLU A 155 -7.91 -17.46 19.84
CA GLU A 155 -9.06 -17.02 20.62
C GLU A 155 -10.35 -17.72 20.17
N GLN A 156 -10.54 -17.94 18.88
CA GLN A 156 -11.69 -18.68 18.34
C GLN A 156 -11.68 -20.15 18.72
N GLU A 157 -10.53 -20.81 18.68
CA GLU A 157 -10.38 -22.20 19.10
C GLU A 157 -10.68 -22.40 20.59
N LYS A 158 -10.33 -21.43 21.44
CA LYS A 158 -10.64 -21.48 22.89
C LYS A 158 -12.12 -21.23 23.21
N ALA A 159 -12.85 -20.60 22.30
CA ALA A 159 -14.28 -20.26 22.49
C ALA A 159 -15.23 -21.37 21.99
N THR A 160 -14.70 -22.39 21.30
CA THR A 160 -15.46 -23.53 20.77
C THR A 160 -15.31 -24.76 21.65
#